data_98b711443e322efa3484be7dd662557f
#
_entry.id   98b711443e322efa3484be7dd662557f
#
_cell.length_a   1.000
_cell.length_b   1.000
_cell.length_c   1.000
_cell.angle_alpha   90.00
_cell.angle_beta   90.00
_cell.angle_gamma   90.00
#
_symmetry.space_group_name_H-M   'P 1'
#
loop_
_entity.id
_entity.type
_entity.pdbx_description
1 polymer ?
#
loop_
_entity_poly.entity_id
_entity_poly.type
_entity_poly.pdbx_seq_one_letter_code
_entity_poly.pdbx_strand_id
1 'polypeptide(L)'
;LISSYVHLDKAGVLLQLGCETDFVARTDEFKTFAKDIAQQILVVNPASNEELLSSSFFKDESKSIAAMISEQIAKFGENITVVKFSRMSLED
;
A
#
# COMPACT_ATOMS: atom_id res chain seq x y z
N LEU A 1 -9.16 2.22 5.67
CA LEU A 1 -9.18 2.91 4.39
C LEU A 1 -9.10 1.92 3.24
N ILE A 2 -9.95 2.08 2.27
CA ILE A 2 -9.86 1.36 1.01
C ILE A 2 -9.27 2.32 -0.02
N SER A 3 -8.16 1.92 -0.64
CA SER A 3 -7.52 2.67 -1.72
C SER A 3 -7.56 1.85 -3.00
N SER A 4 -7.59 2.54 -4.12
CA SER A 4 -7.60 1.88 -5.42
C SER A 4 -6.63 2.57 -6.37
N TYR A 5 -6.13 1.81 -7.33
CA TYR A 5 -5.33 2.35 -8.42
C TYR A 5 -5.63 1.54 -9.68
N VAL A 6 -5.97 2.25 -10.75
CA VAL A 6 -6.20 1.62 -12.06
C VAL A 6 -5.24 2.26 -13.05
N HIS A 7 -4.51 1.43 -13.78
CA HIS A 7 -3.51 1.88 -14.74
C HIS A 7 -3.97 1.58 -16.16
N LEU A 8 -4.22 2.64 -16.93
CA LEU A 8 -4.57 2.58 -18.37
C LEU A 8 -5.76 1.65 -18.67
N ASP A 9 -6.68 1.49 -17.72
CA ASP A 9 -7.84 0.59 -17.83
C ASP A 9 -7.46 -0.89 -18.07
N LYS A 10 -6.21 -1.25 -17.80
CA LYS A 10 -5.69 -2.60 -18.08
C LYS A 10 -5.33 -3.39 -16.84
N ALA A 11 -5.03 -2.73 -15.75
CA ALA A 11 -4.69 -3.39 -14.49
C ALA A 11 -5.15 -2.52 -13.33
N GLY A 12 -5.53 -3.15 -12.24
CA GLY A 12 -6.03 -2.41 -11.08
C GLY A 12 -5.79 -3.13 -9.78
N VAL A 13 -5.84 -2.36 -8.69
CA VAL A 13 -5.64 -2.82 -7.33
C VAL A 13 -6.69 -2.20 -6.42
N LEU A 14 -7.24 -3.01 -5.52
CA LEU A 14 -7.94 -2.56 -4.33
C LEU A 14 -7.11 -2.94 -3.12
N LEU A 15 -6.88 -1.99 -2.22
CA LEU A 15 -6.08 -2.18 -1.03
C LEU A 15 -6.88 -1.76 0.20
N GLN A 16 -6.94 -2.63 1.21
CA GLN A 16 -7.44 -2.27 2.53
C GLN A 16 -6.25 -2.07 3.46
N LEU A 17 -6.04 -0.82 3.87
CA LEU A 17 -4.97 -0.42 4.79
C LEU A 17 -5.60 0.00 6.11
N GLY A 18 -5.17 -0.62 7.21
CA GLY A 18 -5.71 -0.38 8.53
C GLY A 18 -4.89 0.62 9.33
N CYS A 19 -5.58 1.44 10.11
CA CYS A 19 -4.99 2.29 11.16
C CYS A 19 -5.97 2.29 12.34
N GLU A 20 -5.62 3.00 13.42
CA GLU A 20 -6.42 2.91 14.65
C GLU A 20 -7.57 3.91 14.71
N THR A 21 -7.45 5.08 14.07
CA THR A 21 -8.47 6.12 14.15
C THR A 21 -8.86 6.66 12.79
N ASP A 22 -10.07 7.23 12.71
CA ASP A 22 -10.54 7.93 11.53
C ASP A 22 -9.74 9.23 11.29
N PHE A 23 -9.14 9.79 12.32
CA PHE A 23 -8.32 10.98 12.16
C PHE A 23 -7.16 10.71 11.21
N VAL A 24 -6.43 9.62 11.44
CA VAL A 24 -5.31 9.24 10.56
C VAL A 24 -5.82 8.84 9.19
N ALA A 25 -6.90 8.06 9.13
CA ALA A 25 -7.45 7.58 7.86
C ALA A 25 -7.89 8.73 6.93
N ARG A 26 -8.27 9.87 7.48
CA ARG A 26 -8.74 11.03 6.70
C ARG A 26 -7.63 11.97 6.25
N THR A 27 -6.40 11.80 6.74
CA THR A 27 -5.30 12.68 6.36
C THR A 27 -4.91 12.46 4.91
N ASP A 28 -4.51 13.53 4.23
CA ASP A 28 -3.99 13.45 2.87
C ASP A 28 -2.72 12.60 2.81
N GLU A 29 -1.89 12.69 3.86
CA GLU A 29 -0.66 11.91 3.93
C GLU A 29 -0.94 10.41 3.97
N PHE A 30 -1.89 9.97 4.79
CA PHE A 30 -2.24 8.54 4.86
C PHE A 30 -2.84 8.05 3.54
N LYS A 31 -3.68 8.88 2.90
CA LYS A 31 -4.26 8.55 1.60
C LYS A 31 -3.20 8.44 0.52
N THR A 32 -2.21 9.33 0.52
CA THR A 32 -1.08 9.28 -0.41
C THR A 32 -0.24 8.03 -0.18
N PHE A 33 0.02 7.71 1.09
CA PHE A 33 0.74 6.50 1.45
C PHE A 33 0.00 5.24 0.96
N ALA A 34 -1.31 5.18 1.18
CA ALA A 34 -2.13 4.06 0.70
C ALA A 34 -2.05 3.93 -0.83
N LYS A 35 -2.07 5.06 -1.55
CA LYS A 35 -1.94 5.07 -3.00
C LYS A 35 -0.59 4.53 -3.45
N ASP A 36 0.48 4.91 -2.77
CA ASP A 36 1.82 4.41 -3.05
C ASP A 36 1.90 2.89 -2.90
N ILE A 37 1.29 2.36 -1.82
CA ILE A 37 1.25 0.91 -1.60
C ILE A 37 0.41 0.21 -2.69
N ALA A 38 -0.72 0.79 -3.08
CA ALA A 38 -1.54 0.23 -4.16
C ALA A 38 -0.74 0.16 -5.48
N GLN A 39 0.01 1.20 -5.80
CA GLN A 39 0.88 1.22 -6.97
C GLN A 39 1.97 0.15 -6.88
N GLN A 40 2.56 -0.02 -5.70
CA GLN A 40 3.57 -1.05 -5.46
C GLN A 40 3.00 -2.45 -5.75
N ILE A 41 1.79 -2.73 -5.28
CA ILE A 41 1.11 -4.00 -5.53
C ILE A 41 0.93 -4.23 -7.03
N LEU A 42 0.54 -3.19 -7.75
CA LEU A 42 0.39 -3.29 -9.20
C LEU A 42 1.69 -3.66 -9.87
N VAL A 43 2.79 -3.00 -9.49
CA VAL A 43 4.10 -3.16 -10.13
C VAL A 43 4.73 -4.51 -9.82
N VAL A 44 4.72 -4.95 -8.55
CA VAL A 44 5.45 -6.15 -8.15
C VAL A 44 4.62 -7.42 -8.12
N ASN A 45 3.29 -7.30 -8.17
CA ASN A 45 2.37 -8.45 -8.17
C ASN A 45 2.70 -9.46 -7.05
N PRO A 46 2.69 -9.04 -5.79
CA PRO A 46 3.06 -9.92 -4.69
C PRO A 46 2.03 -11.02 -4.48
N ALA A 47 2.47 -12.21 -4.11
CA ALA A 47 1.59 -13.35 -3.88
C ALA A 47 0.93 -13.32 -2.50
N SER A 48 1.46 -12.50 -1.59
CA SER A 48 1.00 -12.45 -0.19
C SER A 48 1.34 -11.10 0.44
N ASN A 49 0.75 -10.83 1.61
CA ASN A 49 1.14 -9.65 2.40
C ASN A 49 2.62 -9.69 2.78
N GLU A 50 3.14 -10.88 3.12
CA GLU A 50 4.55 -11.03 3.49
C GLU A 50 5.48 -10.67 2.34
N GLU A 51 5.15 -11.11 1.14
CA GLU A 51 5.93 -10.82 -0.06
C GLU A 51 5.88 -9.31 -0.37
N LEU A 52 4.71 -8.69 -0.22
CA LEU A 52 4.57 -7.25 -0.38
C LEU A 52 5.47 -6.50 0.60
N LEU A 53 5.41 -6.87 1.89
CA LEU A 53 6.17 -6.17 2.94
C LEU A 53 7.67 -6.27 2.74
N SER A 54 8.17 -7.38 2.21
CA SER A 54 9.61 -7.57 1.97
C SER A 54 10.09 -6.95 0.66
N SER A 55 9.19 -6.51 -0.21
CA SER A 55 9.57 -5.94 -1.49
C SER A 55 10.13 -4.53 -1.35
N SER A 56 11.08 -4.17 -2.22
CA SER A 56 11.64 -2.82 -2.28
C SER A 56 10.66 -1.89 -3.00
N PHE A 57 10.48 -0.68 -2.45
CA PHE A 57 9.56 0.27 -3.04
C PHE A 57 10.05 0.70 -4.43
N PHE A 58 9.16 0.64 -5.42
CA PHE A 58 9.56 0.91 -6.80
C PHE A 58 9.99 2.37 -7.04
N LYS A 59 9.54 3.30 -6.20
CA LYS A 59 9.95 4.70 -6.29
C LYS A 59 11.21 5.01 -5.48
N ASP A 60 11.60 4.14 -4.55
CA ASP A 60 12.79 4.30 -3.71
C ASP A 60 13.27 2.93 -3.24
N GLU A 61 14.15 2.32 -4.02
CA GLU A 61 14.62 0.95 -3.78
C GLU A 61 15.46 0.79 -2.51
N SER A 62 15.85 1.90 -1.87
CA SER A 62 16.56 1.84 -0.58
C SER A 62 15.66 1.45 0.58
N LYS A 63 14.34 1.44 0.39
CA LYS A 63 13.36 1.15 1.43
C LYS A 63 12.49 -0.04 1.04
N SER A 64 12.24 -0.93 2.00
CA SER A 64 11.22 -1.96 1.85
C SER A 64 9.85 -1.36 2.21
N ILE A 65 8.78 -2.01 1.78
CA ILE A 65 7.43 -1.60 2.16
C ILE A 65 7.26 -1.71 3.68
N ALA A 66 7.83 -2.75 4.31
CA ALA A 66 7.80 -2.88 5.77
C ALA A 66 8.47 -1.68 6.46
N ALA A 67 9.61 -1.21 5.95
CA ALA A 67 10.28 -0.03 6.49
C ALA A 67 9.43 1.22 6.34
N MET A 68 8.76 1.39 5.21
CA MET A 68 7.87 2.52 4.98
C MET A 68 6.69 2.53 5.94
N ILE A 69 6.11 1.36 6.22
CA ILE A 69 5.02 1.23 7.19
C ILE A 69 5.53 1.59 8.58
N SER A 70 6.72 1.12 8.97
CA SER A 70 7.32 1.48 10.26
C SER A 70 7.52 2.98 10.41
N GLU A 71 7.95 3.66 9.35
CA GLU A 71 8.10 5.11 9.36
C GLU A 71 6.75 5.82 9.58
N GLN A 72 5.69 5.33 8.93
CA GLN A 72 4.36 5.91 9.10
C GLN A 72 3.80 5.65 10.50
N ILE A 73 4.03 4.47 11.06
CA ILE A 73 3.65 4.15 12.44
C ILE A 73 4.31 5.13 13.41
N ALA A 74 5.62 5.37 13.24
CA ALA A 74 6.34 6.31 14.07
C ALA A 74 5.81 7.73 13.94
N LYS A 75 5.44 8.13 12.73
CA LYS A 75 4.97 9.48 12.43
C LYS A 75 3.58 9.75 12.98
N PHE A 76 2.64 8.83 12.77
CA PHE A 76 1.25 9.00 13.22
C PHE A 76 1.04 8.56 14.68
N GLY A 77 1.93 7.73 15.22
CA GLY A 77 1.76 7.18 16.57
C GLY A 77 0.66 6.13 16.66
N GLU A 78 0.27 5.54 15.54
CA GLU A 78 -0.77 4.52 15.46
C GLU A 78 -0.26 3.29 14.71
N ASN A 79 -0.78 2.12 15.05
CA ASN A 79 -0.49 0.91 14.30
C ASN A 79 -1.10 1.01 12.89
N ILE A 80 -0.35 0.57 11.89
CA ILE A 80 -0.77 0.56 10.48
C ILE A 80 -0.46 -0.82 9.93
N THR A 81 -1.45 -1.43 9.28
CA THR A 81 -1.31 -2.78 8.73
C THR A 81 -1.93 -2.88 7.34
N VAL A 82 -1.32 -3.70 6.50
CA VAL A 82 -1.97 -4.16 5.26
C VAL A 82 -2.92 -5.27 5.65
N VAL A 83 -4.22 -5.01 5.52
CA VAL A 83 -5.23 -6.01 5.88
C VAL A 83 -5.38 -7.02 4.75
N LYS A 84 -5.64 -6.54 3.56
CA LYS A 84 -5.72 -7.38 2.36
C LYS A 84 -5.68 -6.52 1.11
N PHE A 85 -5.40 -7.16 -0.02
CA PHE A 85 -5.45 -6.49 -1.32
C PHE A 85 -5.91 -7.48 -2.39
N SER A 86 -6.36 -6.91 -3.50
CA SER A 86 -6.72 -7.67 -4.69
C SER A 86 -6.12 -6.97 -5.91
N ARG A 87 -5.48 -7.73 -6.80
CA ARG A 87 -4.90 -7.22 -8.02
C ARG A 87 -5.49 -7.96 -9.21
N MET A 88 -5.80 -7.20 -10.24
CA MET A 88 -6.38 -7.74 -11.46
C MET A 88 -5.67 -7.13 -12.66
N SER A 89 -5.36 -7.93 -13.66
CA SER A 89 -4.72 -7.46 -14.89
C SER A 89 -5.26 -8.22 -16.09
N LEU A 90 -5.46 -7.49 -17.18
CA LEU A 90 -5.88 -8.10 -18.44
C LEU A 90 -4.77 -8.96 -19.08
N GLU A 91 -3.52 -8.76 -18.62
CA GLU A 91 -2.36 -9.47 -19.17
C GLU A 91 -2.00 -10.74 -18.41
N ASP A 92 -2.66 -10.99 -17.30
CA ASP A 92 -2.41 -12.18 -16.47
C ASP A 92 -3.19 -13.41 -16.98
#